data_ad643ded86e130b7197e797d275851ef
#
_entry.id   ad643ded86e130b7197e797d275851ef
#
_cell.length_a   1.000
_cell.length_b   1.000
_cell.length_c   1.000
_cell.angle_alpha   90.00
_cell.angle_beta   90.00
_cell.angle_gamma   90.00
#
_symmetry.space_group_name_H-M   'P 1'
#
loop_
_entity.id
_entity.type
_entity.pdbx_description
1 polymer ?
#
loop_
_entity_poly.entity_id
_entity_poly.type
_entity_poly.pdbx_seq_one_letter_code
_entity_poly.pdbx_strand_id
1 'polypeptide(L)'
;DMIEVKNLLYQYCSPFLKVEILNPVFEDLWIKCKIKFSNISGGKAINALNNEFFKFICPWVSEGGPIKTQFKKSEIVQFIKTRPYVSFVTGLSIIHFKSLPDGGVVAHDSASKGDDNDLIESGSPWSLFVPRNNNKISVIDVPEYSLPEPMEYNELNIEGNFIINSGNATIDLDFEPDEDQNKDSASKNLSVIKIKI
;
A
#
# COMPACT_ATOMS: atom_id res chain seq x y z
N ASP A 1 19.14 -12.06 18.06
CA ASP A 1 19.53 -12.77 16.84
C ASP A 1 18.46 -13.80 16.49
N MET A 2 18.12 -13.95 15.19
CA MET A 2 17.10 -14.91 14.72
C MET A 2 17.43 -16.36 15.08
N ILE A 3 18.71 -16.71 15.12
CA ILE A 3 19.18 -18.04 15.52
C ILE A 3 18.89 -18.32 16.99
N GLU A 4 19.11 -17.37 17.85
CA GLU A 4 18.81 -17.48 19.31
C GLU A 4 17.32 -17.66 19.56
N VAL A 5 16.50 -16.87 18.87
CA VAL A 5 15.02 -16.99 18.96
C VAL A 5 14.57 -18.37 18.46
N LYS A 6 15.13 -18.85 17.35
CA LYS A 6 14.84 -20.18 16.83
C LYS A 6 15.22 -21.28 17.82
N ASN A 7 16.41 -21.20 18.40
CA ASN A 7 16.89 -22.16 19.39
C ASN A 7 16.02 -22.15 20.66
N LEU A 8 15.58 -20.96 21.09
CA LEU A 8 14.68 -20.83 22.22
C LEU A 8 13.32 -21.48 21.91
N LEU A 9 12.76 -21.22 20.74
CA LEU A 9 11.47 -21.80 20.33
C LEU A 9 11.52 -23.33 20.25
N TYR A 10 12.62 -23.91 19.77
CA TYR A 10 12.79 -25.37 19.72
C TYR A 10 12.76 -26.04 21.10
N GLN A 11 13.08 -25.32 22.19
CA GLN A 11 12.98 -25.88 23.54
C GLN A 11 11.53 -26.07 24.01
N TYR A 12 10.59 -25.34 23.41
CA TYR A 12 9.17 -25.37 23.77
C TYR A 12 8.29 -26.04 22.72
N CYS A 13 8.84 -26.36 21.55
CA CYS A 13 8.11 -26.99 20.46
C CYS A 13 8.28 -28.52 20.48
N SER A 14 7.27 -29.21 19.97
CA SER A 14 7.38 -30.63 19.70
C SER A 14 8.52 -30.91 18.71
N PRO A 15 9.30 -32.01 18.88
CA PRO A 15 10.38 -32.37 17.95
C PRO A 15 9.91 -32.66 16.52
N PHE A 16 8.60 -32.79 16.29
CA PHE A 16 8.00 -33.01 14.97
C PHE A 16 7.61 -31.69 14.28
N LEU A 17 7.76 -30.52 14.97
CA LEU A 17 7.46 -29.21 14.41
C LEU A 17 8.70 -28.61 13.75
N LYS A 18 8.56 -28.19 12.49
CA LYS A 18 9.57 -27.40 11.80
C LYS A 18 9.31 -25.92 12.10
N VAL A 19 10.22 -25.28 12.83
CA VAL A 19 10.17 -23.85 13.13
C VAL A 19 10.99 -23.10 12.09
N GLU A 20 10.35 -22.15 11.40
CA GLU A 20 11.00 -21.22 10.50
C GLU A 20 10.79 -19.80 11.03
N ILE A 21 11.85 -19.02 11.04
CA ILE A 21 11.82 -17.59 11.40
C ILE A 21 12.14 -16.83 10.13
N LEU A 22 11.18 -16.02 9.69
CA LEU A 22 11.28 -15.23 8.47
C LEU A 22 11.25 -13.74 8.81
N ASN A 23 11.95 -12.94 8.01
CA ASN A 23 11.75 -11.50 8.04
C ASN A 23 10.37 -11.17 7.46
N PRO A 24 9.64 -10.22 8.04
CA PRO A 24 8.39 -9.78 7.46
C PRO A 24 8.62 -9.10 6.12
N VAL A 25 7.69 -9.27 5.21
CA VAL A 25 7.61 -8.50 3.97
C VAL A 25 6.64 -7.35 4.22
N PHE A 26 7.10 -6.11 3.98
CA PHE A 26 6.24 -4.94 4.14
C PHE A 26 5.53 -4.66 2.82
N GLU A 27 4.21 -4.50 2.91
CA GLU A 27 3.34 -4.18 1.79
C GLU A 27 2.66 -2.84 2.03
N ASP A 28 2.88 -1.90 1.12
CA ASP A 28 2.41 -0.54 1.27
C ASP A 28 0.92 -0.41 0.94
N LEU A 29 0.20 0.31 1.79
CA LEU A 29 -1.17 0.75 1.55
C LEU A 29 -1.22 2.26 1.38
N TRP A 30 -1.88 2.71 0.31
CA TRP A 30 -2.21 4.10 0.07
C TRP A 30 -3.71 4.28 0.00
N ILE A 31 -4.18 5.44 0.45
CA ILE A 31 -5.56 5.86 0.21
C ILE A 31 -5.60 7.11 -0.67
N LYS A 32 -6.53 7.11 -1.61
CA LYS A 32 -6.95 8.28 -2.39
C LYS A 32 -8.41 8.54 -2.08
N CYS A 33 -8.76 9.73 -1.60
CA CYS A 33 -10.14 10.08 -1.29
C CYS A 33 -10.36 11.58 -1.28
N LYS A 34 -11.64 11.97 -1.33
CA LYS A 34 -12.10 13.35 -1.18
C LYS A 34 -12.80 13.49 0.17
N ILE A 35 -12.36 14.44 0.99
CA ILE A 35 -12.88 14.62 2.36
C ILE A 35 -13.29 16.08 2.58
N LYS A 36 -14.49 16.27 3.17
CA LYS A 36 -14.86 17.51 3.80
C LYS A 36 -14.58 17.43 5.29
N PHE A 37 -13.74 18.32 5.76
CA PHE A 37 -13.46 18.47 7.18
C PHE A 37 -14.40 19.47 7.85
N SER A 38 -14.64 19.28 9.15
CA SER A 38 -15.39 20.21 10.01
C SER A 38 -14.49 20.76 11.10
N ASN A 39 -14.62 22.05 11.36
CA ASN A 39 -14.03 22.74 12.54
C ASN A 39 -12.49 22.69 12.68
N ILE A 40 -11.75 22.31 11.63
CA ILE A 40 -10.29 22.23 11.66
C ILE A 40 -9.72 22.63 10.29
N SER A 41 -8.54 23.24 10.27
CA SER A 41 -7.87 23.54 8.99
C SER A 41 -7.46 22.23 8.28
N GLY A 42 -7.66 22.17 6.95
CA GLY A 42 -7.44 20.96 6.14
C GLY A 42 -6.06 20.34 6.35
N GLY A 43 -4.99 21.11 6.42
CA GLY A 43 -3.64 20.57 6.62
C GLY A 43 -3.47 19.89 7.97
N LYS A 44 -4.01 20.43 9.05
CA LYS A 44 -3.96 19.80 10.38
C LYS A 44 -4.82 18.54 10.42
N ALA A 45 -5.99 18.58 9.77
CA ALA A 45 -6.89 17.43 9.68
C ALA A 45 -6.27 16.28 8.91
N ILE A 46 -5.60 16.55 7.77
CA ILE A 46 -4.90 15.55 6.98
C ILE A 46 -3.78 14.89 7.80
N ASN A 47 -2.97 15.68 8.51
CA ASN A 47 -1.90 15.13 9.35
C ASN A 47 -2.45 14.27 10.50
N ALA A 48 -3.53 14.71 11.15
CA ALA A 48 -4.20 13.92 12.18
C ALA A 48 -4.73 12.60 11.60
N LEU A 49 -5.41 12.66 10.45
CA LEU A 49 -5.96 11.48 9.79
C LEU A 49 -4.85 10.49 9.38
N ASN A 50 -3.73 10.97 8.82
CA ASN A 50 -2.61 10.11 8.47
C ASN A 50 -2.01 9.40 9.68
N ASN A 51 -1.83 10.11 10.80
CA ASN A 51 -1.32 9.52 12.04
C ASN A 51 -2.28 8.49 12.64
N GLU A 52 -3.58 8.77 12.62
CA GLU A 52 -4.60 7.85 13.11
C GLU A 52 -4.76 6.66 12.16
N PHE A 53 -4.64 6.86 10.85
CA PHE A 53 -4.65 5.79 9.86
C PHE A 53 -3.45 4.86 10.04
N PHE A 54 -2.27 5.41 10.33
CA PHE A 54 -1.10 4.59 10.68
C PHE A 54 -1.39 3.67 11.86
N LYS A 55 -1.95 4.21 12.94
CA LYS A 55 -2.31 3.41 14.13
C LYS A 55 -3.39 2.38 13.85
N PHE A 56 -4.32 2.69 12.96
CA PHE A 56 -5.39 1.77 12.56
C PHE A 56 -4.87 0.58 11.76
N ILE A 57 -3.94 0.82 10.83
CA ILE A 57 -3.33 -0.24 10.01
C ILE A 57 -2.27 -1.01 10.82
N CYS A 58 -1.47 -0.31 11.62
CA CYS A 58 -0.33 -0.87 12.37
C CYS A 58 -0.53 -0.76 13.89
N PRO A 59 -1.61 -1.32 14.48
CA PRO A 59 -1.83 -1.23 15.92
C PRO A 59 -0.74 -1.96 16.72
N TRP A 60 -0.07 -2.93 16.10
CA TRP A 60 1.03 -3.69 16.68
C TRP A 60 2.28 -2.84 16.96
N VAL A 61 2.46 -1.69 16.26
CA VAL A 61 3.64 -0.80 16.46
C VAL A 61 3.56 -0.03 17.78
N SER A 62 2.41 0.52 18.12
CA SER A 62 2.27 1.44 19.24
C SER A 62 1.55 0.86 20.47
N GLU A 63 0.65 -0.08 20.24
CA GLU A 63 -0.28 -0.57 21.26
C GLU A 63 -0.14 -2.07 21.54
N GLY A 64 0.81 -2.75 20.86
CA GLY A 64 0.95 -4.20 20.94
C GLY A 64 -0.31 -4.93 20.43
N GLY A 65 -1.09 -4.28 19.57
CA GLY A 65 -2.31 -4.81 19.00
C GLY A 65 -2.06 -5.95 18.01
N PRO A 66 -3.13 -6.56 17.48
CA PRO A 66 -3.01 -7.69 16.57
C PRO A 66 -2.42 -7.26 15.22
N ILE A 67 -1.66 -8.16 14.63
CA ILE A 67 -1.24 -8.06 13.23
C ILE A 67 -2.41 -8.48 12.35
N LYS A 68 -2.83 -7.60 11.43
CA LYS A 68 -3.87 -7.91 10.45
C LYS A 68 -3.23 -8.23 9.11
N THR A 69 -3.63 -9.33 8.51
CA THR A 69 -3.21 -9.76 7.17
C THR A 69 -4.26 -9.47 6.09
N GLN A 70 -5.38 -8.87 6.49
CA GLN A 70 -6.47 -8.49 5.60
C GLN A 70 -7.23 -7.29 6.14
N PHE A 71 -7.76 -6.48 5.24
CA PHE A 71 -8.65 -5.35 5.52
C PHE A 71 -9.81 -5.34 4.54
N LYS A 72 -10.99 -4.95 5.02
CA LYS A 72 -12.09 -4.61 4.12
C LYS A 72 -12.06 -3.13 3.78
N LYS A 73 -12.32 -2.79 2.52
CA LYS A 73 -12.46 -1.39 2.08
C LYS A 73 -13.51 -0.65 2.92
N SER A 74 -14.62 -1.34 3.23
CA SER A 74 -15.68 -0.83 4.10
C SER A 74 -15.20 -0.49 5.52
N GLU A 75 -14.25 -1.25 6.09
CA GLU A 75 -13.67 -0.94 7.41
C GLU A 75 -12.87 0.37 7.36
N ILE A 76 -12.11 0.60 6.29
CA ILE A 76 -11.33 1.83 6.10
C ILE A 76 -12.25 3.04 5.91
N VAL A 77 -13.32 2.89 5.11
CA VAL A 77 -14.35 3.93 4.96
C VAL A 77 -14.97 4.27 6.31
N GLN A 78 -15.36 3.26 7.09
CA GLN A 78 -15.96 3.44 8.39
C GLN A 78 -14.99 4.11 9.37
N PHE A 79 -13.73 3.69 9.37
CA PHE A 79 -12.68 4.33 10.16
C PHE A 79 -12.58 5.83 9.87
N ILE A 80 -12.54 6.24 8.60
CA ILE A 80 -12.47 7.67 8.22
C ILE A 80 -13.73 8.41 8.66
N LYS A 81 -14.93 7.84 8.39
CA LYS A 81 -16.22 8.46 8.73
C LYS A 81 -16.43 8.70 10.22
N THR A 82 -15.82 7.88 11.08
CA THR A 82 -15.97 8.00 12.53
C THR A 82 -15.07 9.06 13.16
N ARG A 83 -14.21 9.70 12.37
CA ARG A 83 -13.37 10.79 12.90
C ARG A 83 -14.19 12.04 13.18
N PRO A 84 -14.06 12.66 14.37
CA PRO A 84 -14.91 13.78 14.75
C PRO A 84 -14.72 15.04 13.89
N TYR A 85 -13.60 15.11 13.19
CA TYR A 85 -13.27 16.23 12.28
C TYR A 85 -13.60 15.93 10.82
N VAL A 86 -14.16 14.75 10.49
CA VAL A 86 -14.61 14.40 9.15
C VAL A 86 -16.12 14.52 9.07
N SER A 87 -16.60 15.41 8.22
CA SER A 87 -18.04 15.57 7.98
C SER A 87 -18.53 14.74 6.80
N PHE A 88 -17.69 14.51 5.81
CA PHE A 88 -18.05 13.75 4.62
C PHE A 88 -16.81 13.15 3.97
N VAL A 89 -16.91 11.92 3.46
CA VAL A 89 -15.87 11.24 2.67
C VAL A 89 -16.49 10.55 1.46
N THR A 90 -15.81 10.68 0.32
CA THR A 90 -16.26 10.09 -0.95
C THR A 90 -15.06 9.74 -1.82
N GLY A 91 -15.30 8.95 -2.87
CA GLY A 91 -14.29 8.60 -3.87
C GLY A 91 -13.10 7.84 -3.29
N LEU A 92 -13.30 6.98 -2.26
CA LEU A 92 -12.21 6.24 -1.66
C LEU A 92 -11.70 5.15 -2.61
N SER A 93 -10.44 5.25 -2.99
CA SER A 93 -9.64 4.20 -3.58
C SER A 93 -8.51 3.79 -2.64
N ILE A 94 -8.16 2.52 -2.63
CA ILE A 94 -7.09 1.95 -1.85
C ILE A 94 -6.13 1.28 -2.82
N ILE A 95 -4.87 1.70 -2.77
CA ILE A 95 -3.81 1.12 -3.57
C ILE A 95 -2.95 0.26 -2.67
N HIS A 96 -2.81 -0.99 -3.02
CA HIS A 96 -2.02 -1.98 -2.32
C HIS A 96 -0.83 -2.38 -3.18
N PHE A 97 0.38 -2.23 -2.66
CA PHE A 97 1.61 -2.68 -3.28
C PHE A 97 2.01 -4.02 -2.69
N LYS A 98 1.75 -5.06 -3.45
CA LYS A 98 2.01 -6.45 -3.07
C LYS A 98 3.37 -6.88 -3.58
N SER A 99 4.23 -7.36 -2.67
CA SER A 99 5.50 -7.94 -3.05
C SER A 99 5.33 -9.35 -3.60
N LEU A 100 5.99 -9.63 -4.70
CA LEU A 100 6.03 -10.96 -5.31
C LEU A 100 7.26 -11.76 -4.82
N PRO A 101 7.20 -13.11 -4.86
CA PRO A 101 8.32 -13.96 -4.43
C PRO A 101 9.61 -13.78 -5.23
N ASP A 102 9.51 -13.31 -6.47
CA ASP A 102 10.63 -13.02 -7.38
C ASP A 102 11.26 -11.64 -7.14
N GLY A 103 10.77 -10.89 -6.14
CA GLY A 103 11.22 -9.54 -5.81
C GLY A 103 10.50 -8.43 -6.59
N GLY A 104 9.56 -8.78 -7.48
CA GLY A 104 8.69 -7.82 -8.14
C GLY A 104 7.65 -7.21 -7.18
N VAL A 105 7.04 -6.11 -7.59
CA VAL A 105 5.94 -5.46 -6.87
C VAL A 105 4.77 -5.25 -7.81
N VAL A 106 3.59 -5.69 -7.38
CA VAL A 106 2.32 -5.44 -8.10
C VAL A 106 1.52 -4.40 -7.35
N ALA A 107 1.11 -3.36 -8.07
CA ALA A 107 0.17 -2.38 -7.54
C ALA A 107 -1.26 -2.80 -7.89
N HIS A 108 -2.09 -2.93 -6.88
CA HIS A 108 -3.51 -3.25 -6.99
C HIS A 108 -4.34 -2.06 -6.51
N ASP A 109 -5.14 -1.48 -7.41
CA ASP A 109 -5.99 -0.34 -7.09
C ASP A 109 -7.46 -0.77 -7.00
N SER A 110 -8.07 -0.60 -5.85
CA SER A 110 -9.48 -0.96 -5.59
C SER A 110 -10.51 -0.14 -6.40
N ALA A 111 -10.08 0.88 -7.14
CA ALA A 111 -10.92 1.64 -8.05
C ALA A 111 -10.79 1.16 -9.51
N SER A 112 -9.89 0.22 -9.80
CA SER A 112 -9.72 -0.35 -11.14
C SER A 112 -10.98 -1.10 -11.57
N LYS A 113 -11.29 -1.04 -12.87
CA LYS A 113 -12.45 -1.75 -13.42
C LYS A 113 -12.27 -3.26 -13.24
N GLY A 114 -13.30 -3.90 -12.68
CA GLY A 114 -13.33 -5.35 -12.44
C GLY A 114 -12.87 -5.77 -11.05
N ASP A 115 -12.50 -4.82 -10.18
CA ASP A 115 -12.24 -5.10 -8.79
C ASP A 115 -13.46 -4.79 -7.91
N ASP A 116 -14.39 -5.72 -7.89
CA ASP A 116 -15.56 -5.67 -6.99
C ASP A 116 -15.23 -6.23 -5.58
N ASN A 117 -13.95 -6.59 -5.35
CA ASN A 117 -13.54 -7.20 -4.10
C ASN A 117 -13.39 -6.12 -3.01
N ASP A 118 -14.19 -6.23 -1.96
CA ASP A 118 -14.08 -5.37 -0.75
C ASP A 118 -12.89 -5.76 0.13
N LEU A 119 -12.24 -6.90 -0.14
CA LEU A 119 -11.19 -7.48 0.68
C LEU A 119 -9.80 -7.22 0.10
N ILE A 120 -8.93 -6.65 0.92
CA ILE A 120 -7.51 -6.45 0.62
C ILE A 120 -6.73 -7.46 1.45
N GLU A 121 -6.07 -8.40 0.78
CA GLU A 121 -5.31 -9.47 1.41
C GLU A 121 -3.82 -9.30 1.17
N SER A 122 -3.02 -9.56 2.21
CA SER A 122 -1.56 -9.59 2.08
C SER A 122 -1.08 -10.69 1.12
N GLY A 123 0.07 -10.47 0.50
CA GLY A 123 0.66 -11.40 -0.46
C GLY A 123 1.16 -12.71 0.14
N SER A 124 1.47 -12.71 1.43
CA SER A 124 1.92 -13.90 2.15
C SER A 124 1.51 -13.83 3.64
N PRO A 125 1.49 -14.98 4.34
CA PRO A 125 1.14 -15.00 5.77
C PRO A 125 2.09 -14.21 6.67
N TRP A 126 3.30 -13.91 6.21
CA TRP A 126 4.31 -13.11 6.92
C TRP A 126 4.44 -11.69 6.37
N SER A 127 3.53 -11.27 5.48
CA SER A 127 3.46 -9.89 5.01
C SER A 127 2.73 -9.02 6.03
N LEU A 128 3.24 -7.80 6.20
CA LEU A 128 2.72 -6.78 7.09
C LEU A 128 2.31 -5.56 6.28
N PHE A 129 1.08 -5.12 6.44
CA PHE A 129 0.63 -3.86 5.85
C PHE A 129 1.26 -2.67 6.56
N VAL A 130 1.71 -1.70 5.77
CA VAL A 130 2.24 -0.43 6.25
C VAL A 130 1.61 0.70 5.45
N PRO A 131 0.95 1.67 6.09
CA PRO A 131 0.41 2.82 5.37
C PRO A 131 1.54 3.74 4.95
N ARG A 132 1.51 4.21 3.71
CA ARG A 132 2.44 5.25 3.25
C ARG A 132 2.03 6.62 3.79
N ASN A 133 3.02 7.47 4.03
CA ASN A 133 2.80 8.82 4.54
C ASN A 133 2.18 9.79 3.52
N ASN A 134 2.15 9.41 2.24
CA ASN A 134 1.72 10.27 1.13
C ASN A 134 0.33 9.91 0.62
N ASN A 135 -0.64 9.74 1.52
CA ASN A 135 -2.03 9.54 1.13
C ASN A 135 -2.53 10.74 0.30
N LYS A 136 -3.26 10.46 -0.77
CA LYS A 136 -3.85 11.48 -1.67
C LYS A 136 -5.23 11.91 -1.16
N ILE A 137 -5.24 12.78 -0.16
CA ILE A 137 -6.46 13.30 0.45
C ILE A 137 -6.75 14.67 -0.13
N SER A 138 -7.81 14.79 -0.92
CA SER A 138 -8.29 16.06 -1.46
C SER A 138 -9.35 16.66 -0.53
N VAL A 139 -9.16 17.90 -0.14
CA VAL A 139 -10.14 18.62 0.67
C VAL A 139 -11.21 19.21 -0.24
N ILE A 140 -12.48 18.98 0.10
CA ILE A 140 -13.64 19.52 -0.62
C ILE A 140 -14.49 20.40 0.29
N ASP A 141 -15.03 21.47 -0.26
CA ASP A 141 -15.92 22.39 0.48
C ASP A 141 -17.38 21.96 0.41
N VAL A 142 -17.78 21.40 -0.73
CA VAL A 142 -19.15 20.93 -0.96
C VAL A 142 -19.18 19.41 -0.88
N PRO A 143 -20.08 18.82 -0.07
CA PRO A 143 -20.22 17.36 0.01
C PRO A 143 -20.92 16.85 -1.24
N GLU A 144 -20.16 16.46 -2.23
CA GLU A 144 -20.64 15.86 -3.47
C GLU A 144 -20.14 14.43 -3.59
N TYR A 145 -21.06 13.52 -3.94
CA TYR A 145 -20.71 12.13 -4.14
C TYR A 145 -19.87 11.97 -5.42
N SER A 146 -18.74 11.33 -5.31
CA SER A 146 -17.92 10.90 -6.45
C SER A 146 -17.61 9.42 -6.36
N LEU A 147 -17.55 8.76 -7.51
CA LEU A 147 -17.04 7.40 -7.60
C LEU A 147 -15.53 7.38 -7.28
N PRO A 148 -15.02 6.25 -6.78
CA PRO A 148 -13.58 6.05 -6.68
C PRO A 148 -12.94 6.19 -8.06
N GLU A 149 -11.85 6.96 -8.12
CA GLU A 149 -11.08 7.16 -9.34
C GLU A 149 -9.76 6.40 -9.20
N PRO A 150 -9.37 5.60 -10.21
CA PRO A 150 -8.06 4.96 -10.21
C PRO A 150 -6.94 6.00 -10.07
N MET A 151 -5.84 5.59 -9.48
CA MET A 151 -4.65 6.44 -9.41
C MET A 151 -3.99 6.48 -10.78
N GLU A 152 -3.58 7.67 -11.23
CA GLU A 152 -2.79 7.80 -12.45
C GLU A 152 -1.35 7.35 -12.21
N TYR A 153 -0.72 6.72 -13.21
CA TYR A 153 0.63 6.19 -13.10
C TYR A 153 1.69 7.23 -12.77
N ASN A 154 1.51 8.49 -13.23
CA ASN A 154 2.39 9.61 -12.92
C ASN A 154 2.31 10.03 -11.43
N GLU A 155 1.27 9.62 -10.71
CA GLU A 155 1.13 9.85 -9.27
C GLU A 155 1.89 8.83 -8.43
N LEU A 156 2.29 7.70 -9.05
CA LEU A 156 3.05 6.63 -8.41
C LEU A 156 4.55 6.95 -8.48
N ASN A 157 5.05 7.65 -7.48
CA ASN A 157 6.50 7.84 -7.34
C ASN A 157 7.11 6.56 -6.73
N ILE A 158 7.38 5.56 -7.59
CA ILE A 158 7.93 4.26 -7.19
C ILE A 158 9.36 4.15 -7.71
N GLU A 159 10.29 3.95 -6.80
CA GLU A 159 11.66 3.60 -7.14
C GLU A 159 11.76 2.07 -7.31
N GLY A 160 11.98 1.61 -8.54
CA GLY A 160 12.18 0.20 -8.86
C GLY A 160 11.27 -0.33 -9.99
N ASN A 161 11.46 -1.59 -10.32
CA ASN A 161 10.64 -2.29 -11.29
C ASN A 161 9.31 -2.74 -10.66
N PHE A 162 8.20 -2.38 -11.24
CA PHE A 162 6.88 -2.81 -10.76
C PHE A 162 5.97 -3.16 -11.94
N ILE A 163 5.04 -4.08 -11.67
CA ILE A 163 4.00 -4.47 -12.61
C ILE A 163 2.68 -3.89 -12.11
N ILE A 164 1.98 -3.14 -12.95
CA ILE A 164 0.67 -2.60 -12.62
C ILE A 164 -0.38 -3.52 -13.23
N ASN A 165 -1.20 -4.11 -12.39
CA ASN A 165 -2.36 -4.86 -12.83
C ASN A 165 -3.59 -3.92 -12.83
N SER A 166 -3.97 -3.44 -13.99
CA SER A 166 -5.12 -2.55 -14.20
C SER A 166 -6.37 -3.31 -14.69
N GLY A 167 -6.69 -4.44 -14.08
CA GLY A 167 -7.81 -5.27 -14.51
C GLY A 167 -7.47 -6.12 -15.74
N ASN A 168 -8.02 -5.90 -16.91
CA ASN A 168 -7.78 -6.73 -18.12
C ASN A 168 -6.65 -6.22 -19.02
N ALA A 169 -5.86 -5.25 -18.60
CA ALA A 169 -4.73 -4.76 -19.40
C ALA A 169 -3.42 -5.28 -18.80
N THR A 170 -2.80 -6.24 -19.45
CA THR A 170 -1.40 -6.60 -19.19
C THR A 170 -0.53 -5.59 -19.94
N ILE A 171 0.27 -4.83 -19.20
CA ILE A 171 1.26 -3.95 -19.82
C ILE A 171 2.55 -4.74 -19.90
N ASP A 172 2.89 -5.19 -21.11
CA ASP A 172 4.22 -5.71 -21.39
C ASP A 172 5.21 -4.54 -21.44
N LEU A 173 6.13 -4.52 -20.52
CA LEU A 173 7.24 -3.57 -20.54
C LEU A 173 8.35 -4.14 -21.41
N ASP A 174 8.39 -3.75 -22.67
CA ASP A 174 9.52 -4.03 -23.55
C ASP A 174 10.71 -3.17 -23.12
N PHE A 175 11.71 -3.79 -22.53
CA PHE A 175 13.01 -3.18 -22.28
C PHE A 175 13.83 -3.25 -23.58
N GLU A 176 13.88 -2.15 -24.33
CA GLU A 176 14.92 -2.01 -25.35
C GLU A 176 16.23 -1.62 -24.64
N PRO A 177 17.28 -2.45 -24.67
CA PRO A 177 18.58 -2.03 -24.17
C PRO A 177 19.12 -0.93 -25.10
N ASP A 178 19.45 0.23 -24.55
CA ASP A 178 20.15 1.30 -25.27
C ASP A 178 21.52 0.76 -25.76
N GLU A 179 21.65 0.56 -27.07
CA GLU A 179 22.86 0.10 -27.76
C GLU A 179 23.90 1.21 -27.97
N ASP A 180 23.98 2.21 -27.18
CA ASP A 180 25.11 3.18 -27.27
C ASP A 180 25.38 3.84 -25.92
N GLN A 181 26.23 3.19 -25.08
CA GLN A 181 27.15 3.95 -24.23
C GLN A 181 28.28 3.07 -23.72
N ASN A 182 29.35 2.99 -24.54
CA ASN A 182 30.68 2.68 -24.07
C ASN A 182 31.35 4.00 -23.70
N LYS A 183 31.45 4.32 -22.39
CA LYS A 183 32.55 5.00 -21.69
C LYS A 183 32.18 5.55 -20.33
N ASP A 184 32.88 5.00 -19.35
CA ASP A 184 33.30 5.63 -18.07
C ASP A 184 32.25 6.49 -17.32
N SER A 185 31.58 5.89 -16.39
CA SER A 185 31.51 6.35 -14.98
C SER A 185 30.34 5.70 -14.26
N ALA A 186 30.59 5.30 -13.03
CA ALA A 186 29.57 4.81 -12.11
C ALA A 186 28.50 5.87 -11.88
N SER A 187 27.34 5.72 -12.50
CA SER A 187 26.13 6.44 -12.10
C SER A 187 24.88 5.79 -12.70
N LYS A 188 24.03 5.32 -11.82
CA LYS A 188 22.58 5.18 -11.89
C LYS A 188 21.98 4.85 -13.27
N ASN A 189 21.64 3.59 -13.47
CA ASN A 189 20.76 3.16 -14.54
C ASN A 189 19.37 3.77 -14.32
N LEU A 190 19.08 4.87 -14.99
CA LEU A 190 17.71 5.35 -15.17
C LEU A 190 17.11 4.58 -16.35
N SER A 191 16.28 3.59 -16.06
CA SER A 191 15.48 2.93 -17.09
C SER A 191 14.35 3.86 -17.50
N VAL A 192 14.32 4.27 -18.77
CA VAL A 192 13.21 5.04 -19.34
C VAL A 192 12.08 4.07 -19.69
N ILE A 193 10.95 4.21 -19.02
CA ILE A 193 9.75 3.43 -19.30
C ILE A 193 8.97 4.11 -20.44
N LYS A 194 8.85 3.44 -21.60
CA LYS A 194 7.93 3.85 -22.66
C LYS A 194 6.64 3.05 -22.55
N ILE A 195 5.54 3.74 -22.28
CA ILE A 195 4.20 3.16 -22.26
C ILE A 195 3.61 3.31 -23.66
N LYS A 196 3.25 2.20 -24.28
CA LYS A 196 2.47 2.16 -25.53
C LYS A 196 1.02 1.88 -25.18
N ILE A 197 0.13 2.80 -25.50
CA ILE A 197 -1.33 2.69 -25.31
C ILE A 197 -1.95 2.01 -26.53
#